data_d290d26312e4fdb1718887296e6a3ec4
#
_entry.id   d290d26312e4fdb1718887296e6a3ec4
#
_cell.length_a   1.000
_cell.length_b   1.000
_cell.length_c   1.000
_cell.angle_alpha   90.00
_cell.angle_beta   90.00
_cell.angle_gamma   90.00
#
_symmetry.space_group_name_H-M   'P 1'
#
loop_
_entity.id
_entity.type
_entity.pdbx_description
1 polymer ?
#
loop_
_entity_poly.entity_id
_entity_poly.type
_entity_poly.pdbx_seq_one_letter_code
_entity_poly.pdbx_strand_id
1 'polypeptide(L)'
;PETILSHSFYMRKKEEFYRFYRDKMPCLDAKPNAAHKKLAELEAAGKLKAVVTQNIDGLHQAAGSKKVLELHGSVHRNYCQSCGKLFDAEYILKSSGIPTCDECGGSIKPDVVLYEEGLDQQTLEDAVYYISHADMLIIGGTSLAVYPAAGLIDYYRGNKLVLINKSTTPLDNRA
;
A
#
# COMPACT_ATOMS: atom_id res chain seq x y z
N PRO A 1 -14.03 -9.31 5.51
CA PRO A 1 -12.72 -8.66 5.68
C PRO A 1 -12.82 -7.16 5.87
N GLU A 2 -13.64 -6.46 5.10
CA GLU A 2 -13.79 -5.00 5.21
C GLU A 2 -14.20 -4.53 6.60
N THR A 3 -15.09 -5.27 7.27
CA THR A 3 -15.52 -4.95 8.64
C THR A 3 -14.35 -5.03 9.63
N ILE A 4 -13.57 -6.11 9.58
CA ILE A 4 -12.44 -6.34 10.50
C ILE A 4 -11.30 -5.35 10.25
N LEU A 5 -11.07 -4.98 8.99
CA LEU A 5 -10.02 -4.03 8.59
C LEU A 5 -10.48 -2.57 8.61
N SER A 6 -11.50 -2.23 9.39
CA SER A 6 -11.96 -0.87 9.55
C SER A 6 -11.40 -0.21 10.82
N HIS A 7 -11.29 1.13 10.77
CA HIS A 7 -10.86 1.92 11.93
C HIS A 7 -11.76 1.68 13.14
N SER A 8 -13.07 1.68 12.95
CA SER A 8 -14.01 1.48 14.04
C SER A 8 -13.90 0.11 14.68
N PHE A 9 -13.64 -0.95 13.90
CA PHE A 9 -13.40 -2.28 14.44
C PHE A 9 -12.07 -2.31 15.23
N TYR A 10 -11.01 -1.75 14.66
CA TYR A 10 -9.72 -1.62 15.34
C TYR A 10 -9.85 -0.94 16.71
N MET A 11 -10.60 0.16 16.77
CA MET A 11 -10.79 0.90 18.02
C MET A 11 -11.58 0.13 19.08
N ARG A 12 -12.60 -0.64 18.66
CA ARG A 12 -13.48 -1.36 19.58
C ARG A 12 -13.00 -2.75 19.99
N LYS A 13 -12.30 -3.44 19.06
CA LYS A 13 -11.96 -4.86 19.21
C LYS A 13 -10.51 -5.12 18.78
N LYS A 14 -9.56 -4.42 19.39
CA LYS A 14 -8.13 -4.50 19.03
C LYS A 14 -7.56 -5.91 19.06
N GLU A 15 -7.91 -6.72 20.06
CA GLU A 15 -7.39 -8.10 20.16
C GLU A 15 -7.85 -8.97 19.00
N GLU A 16 -9.13 -8.88 18.62
CA GLU A 16 -9.67 -9.60 17.46
C GLU A 16 -9.04 -9.10 16.15
N PHE A 17 -8.86 -7.79 16.03
CA PHE A 17 -8.16 -7.17 14.90
C PHE A 17 -6.77 -7.77 14.72
N TYR A 18 -5.96 -7.81 15.78
CA TYR A 18 -4.60 -8.32 15.70
C TYR A 18 -4.52 -9.83 15.48
N ARG A 19 -5.48 -10.59 16.00
CA ARG A 19 -5.59 -12.01 15.70
C ARG A 19 -5.78 -12.26 14.20
N PHE A 20 -6.70 -11.53 13.59
CA PHE A 20 -6.95 -11.56 12.15
C PHE A 20 -5.74 -11.02 11.36
N TYR A 21 -5.21 -9.88 11.79
CA TYR A 21 -4.09 -9.21 11.12
C TYR A 21 -2.87 -10.11 11.02
N ARG A 22 -2.46 -10.74 12.12
CA ARG A 22 -1.32 -11.67 12.13
C ARG A 22 -1.50 -12.86 11.21
N ASP A 23 -2.73 -13.38 11.12
CA ASP A 23 -3.03 -14.56 10.32
C ASP A 23 -3.09 -14.25 8.82
N LYS A 24 -3.59 -13.08 8.45
CA LYS A 24 -3.97 -12.79 7.05
C LYS A 24 -3.15 -11.72 6.36
N MET A 25 -2.55 -10.79 7.07
CA MET A 25 -2.02 -9.58 6.42
C MET A 25 -0.53 -9.64 6.08
N PRO A 26 0.41 -9.99 6.97
CA PRO A 26 1.82 -10.03 6.63
C PRO A 26 2.16 -11.31 5.87
N CYS A 27 2.48 -11.18 4.60
CA CYS A 27 2.95 -12.28 3.76
C CYS A 27 4.47 -12.20 3.63
N LEU A 28 5.21 -12.40 4.72
CA LEU A 28 6.67 -12.21 4.76
C LEU A 28 7.46 -13.20 3.90
N ASP A 29 6.85 -14.33 3.53
CA ASP A 29 7.46 -15.32 2.64
C ASP A 29 7.32 -14.98 1.16
N ALA A 30 6.47 -14.01 0.83
CA ALA A 30 6.27 -13.56 -0.55
C ALA A 30 7.54 -12.91 -1.10
N LYS A 31 7.83 -13.21 -2.36
CA LYS A 31 8.99 -12.66 -3.07
C LYS A 31 8.56 -11.89 -4.31
N PRO A 32 9.35 -10.90 -4.74
CA PRO A 32 9.07 -10.19 -5.97
C PRO A 32 8.93 -11.14 -7.17
N ASN A 33 7.93 -10.91 -7.98
CA ASN A 33 7.73 -11.63 -9.23
C ASN A 33 8.41 -10.90 -10.41
N ALA A 34 8.27 -11.44 -11.63
CA ALA A 34 8.86 -10.87 -12.82
C ALA A 34 8.38 -9.44 -13.11
N ALA A 35 7.12 -9.12 -12.81
CA ALA A 35 6.60 -7.77 -13.01
C ALA A 35 7.26 -6.76 -12.05
N HIS A 36 7.38 -7.09 -10.77
CA HIS A 36 8.09 -6.25 -9.80
C HIS A 36 9.52 -5.96 -10.27
N LYS A 37 10.24 -6.98 -10.71
CA LYS A 37 11.63 -6.87 -11.17
C LYS A 37 11.74 -6.03 -12.43
N LYS A 38 10.82 -6.21 -13.37
CA LYS A 38 10.82 -5.43 -14.62
C LYS A 38 10.57 -3.95 -14.36
N LEU A 39 9.70 -3.60 -13.43
CA LEU A 39 9.47 -2.21 -13.05
C LEU A 39 10.72 -1.58 -12.43
N ALA A 40 11.43 -2.32 -11.58
CA ALA A 40 12.71 -1.86 -11.03
C ALA A 40 13.79 -1.65 -12.11
N GLU A 41 13.87 -2.54 -13.10
CA GLU A 41 14.76 -2.38 -14.26
C GLU A 41 14.42 -1.13 -15.07
N LEU A 42 13.14 -0.88 -15.33
CA LEU A 42 12.68 0.29 -16.08
C LEU A 42 12.98 1.59 -15.33
N GLU A 43 12.87 1.58 -14.01
CA GLU A 43 13.24 2.73 -13.19
C GLU A 43 14.76 2.99 -13.30
N ALA A 44 15.59 1.94 -13.15
CA ALA A 44 17.03 2.04 -13.27
C ALA A 44 17.47 2.55 -14.65
N ALA A 45 16.73 2.20 -15.70
CA ALA A 45 16.97 2.68 -17.07
C ALA A 45 16.43 4.11 -17.33
N GLY A 46 15.85 4.77 -16.33
CA GLY A 46 15.29 6.11 -16.47
C GLY A 46 13.97 6.19 -17.23
N LYS A 47 13.34 5.05 -17.53
CA LYS A 47 12.07 4.99 -18.27
C LYS A 47 10.84 5.11 -17.36
N LEU A 48 10.91 4.56 -16.16
CA LEU A 48 9.83 4.59 -15.19
C LEU A 48 10.14 5.61 -14.11
N LYS A 49 9.20 6.52 -13.84
CA LYS A 49 9.40 7.63 -12.91
C LYS A 49 8.96 7.29 -11.49
N ALA A 50 7.85 6.56 -11.34
CA ALA A 50 7.35 6.14 -10.03
C ALA A 50 6.44 4.92 -10.18
N VAL A 51 6.34 4.14 -9.10
CA VAL A 51 5.30 3.15 -8.90
C VAL A 51 4.31 3.70 -7.88
N VAL A 52 3.04 3.78 -8.23
CA VAL A 52 1.96 4.12 -7.31
C VAL A 52 1.21 2.83 -7.01
N THR A 53 1.28 2.35 -5.78
CA THR A 53 0.73 1.05 -5.42
C THR A 53 -0.31 1.14 -4.32
N GLN A 54 -1.34 0.31 -4.43
CA GLN A 54 -2.31 0.07 -3.36
C GLN A 54 -1.87 -1.08 -2.44
N ASN A 55 -0.83 -1.83 -2.83
CA ASN A 55 -0.34 -2.97 -2.06
C ASN A 55 0.49 -2.51 -0.86
N ILE A 56 0.44 -3.30 0.20
CA ILE A 56 1.11 -3.03 1.47
C ILE A 56 2.27 -3.98 1.76
N ASP A 57 2.64 -4.80 0.77
CA ASP A 57 3.57 -5.93 0.92
C ASP A 57 5.07 -5.56 0.81
N GLY A 58 5.40 -4.36 0.32
CA GLY A 58 6.79 -3.93 0.15
C GLY A 58 7.54 -4.64 -0.98
N LEU A 59 6.87 -5.39 -1.86
CA LEU A 59 7.53 -6.19 -2.89
C LEU A 59 8.18 -5.37 -4.00
N HIS A 60 7.68 -4.16 -4.28
CA HIS A 60 8.33 -3.26 -5.23
C HIS A 60 9.72 -2.85 -4.73
N GLN A 61 9.82 -2.45 -3.47
CA GLN A 61 11.10 -2.10 -2.83
C GLN A 61 12.04 -3.31 -2.75
N ALA A 62 11.51 -4.49 -2.41
CA ALA A 62 12.28 -5.73 -2.38
C ALA A 62 12.84 -6.10 -3.76
N ALA A 63 12.18 -5.72 -4.85
CA ALA A 63 12.66 -5.91 -6.22
C ALA A 63 13.70 -4.87 -6.64
N GLY A 64 13.90 -3.80 -5.86
CA GLY A 64 14.87 -2.74 -6.15
C GLY A 64 14.27 -1.41 -6.61
N SER A 65 12.95 -1.27 -6.70
CA SER A 65 12.30 0.01 -6.99
C SER A 65 12.56 0.99 -5.86
N LYS A 66 12.90 2.23 -6.18
CA LYS A 66 13.24 3.29 -5.21
C LYS A 66 12.11 4.28 -5.02
N LYS A 67 11.46 4.71 -6.09
CA LYS A 67 10.34 5.65 -6.02
C LYS A 67 9.03 4.88 -6.02
N VAL A 68 8.61 4.48 -4.84
CA VAL A 68 7.36 3.73 -4.61
C VAL A 68 6.45 4.56 -3.71
N LEU A 69 5.27 4.89 -4.21
CA LEU A 69 4.24 5.63 -3.48
C LEU A 69 3.19 4.63 -2.98
N GLU A 70 3.25 4.34 -1.69
CA GLU A 70 2.39 3.34 -1.04
C GLU A 70 1.11 4.01 -0.53
N LEU A 71 0.07 4.04 -1.35
CA LEU A 71 -1.20 4.72 -1.03
C LEU A 71 -1.87 4.19 0.24
N HIS A 72 -1.69 2.91 0.54
CA HIS A 72 -2.31 2.25 1.69
C HIS A 72 -1.30 1.88 2.79
N GLY A 73 -0.09 2.44 2.73
CA GLY A 73 0.95 2.19 3.71
C GLY A 73 1.69 0.86 3.50
N SER A 74 2.21 0.29 4.58
CA SER A 74 3.02 -0.93 4.55
C SER A 74 2.93 -1.72 5.84
N VAL A 75 2.86 -3.06 5.72
CA VAL A 75 2.96 -3.98 6.88
C VAL A 75 4.33 -3.94 7.55
N HIS A 76 5.34 -3.40 6.87
CA HIS A 76 6.71 -3.30 7.38
C HIS A 76 6.95 -2.12 8.31
N ARG A 77 6.01 -1.16 8.37
CA ARG A 77 6.08 -0.03 9.28
C ARG A 77 4.97 -0.13 10.32
N ASN A 78 5.36 -0.13 11.58
CA ASN A 78 4.44 -0.22 12.71
C ASN A 78 4.92 0.75 13.77
N TYR A 79 4.05 1.63 14.25
CA TYR A 79 4.44 2.71 15.12
C TYR A 79 3.76 2.60 16.48
N CYS A 80 4.54 2.79 17.55
CA CYS A 80 3.97 3.00 18.86
C CYS A 80 3.11 4.27 18.86
N GLN A 81 1.88 4.15 19.32
CA GLN A 81 0.93 5.25 19.34
C GLN A 81 1.23 6.28 20.44
N SER A 82 2.11 5.93 21.40
CA SER A 82 2.51 6.83 22.48
C SER A 82 3.84 7.54 22.21
N CYS A 83 4.90 6.80 21.88
CA CYS A 83 6.24 7.39 21.69
C CYS A 83 6.70 7.47 20.23
N GLY A 84 5.97 6.89 19.29
CA GLY A 84 6.30 6.94 17.88
C GLY A 84 7.41 5.98 17.43
N LYS A 85 7.91 5.10 18.31
CA LYS A 85 8.95 4.14 17.95
C LYS A 85 8.49 3.22 16.82
N LEU A 86 9.37 2.98 15.85
CA LEU A 86 9.15 2.11 14.71
C LEU A 86 9.46 0.64 15.04
N PHE A 87 8.57 -0.25 14.63
CA PHE A 87 8.73 -1.70 14.74
C PHE A 87 8.52 -2.36 13.37
N ASP A 88 9.21 -3.46 13.12
CA ASP A 88 9.06 -4.22 11.88
C ASP A 88 7.86 -5.19 11.93
N ALA A 89 7.58 -5.83 10.79
CA ALA A 89 6.48 -6.79 10.69
C ALA A 89 6.71 -8.04 11.56
N GLU A 90 7.96 -8.49 11.71
CA GLU A 90 8.30 -9.63 12.54
C GLU A 90 7.93 -9.41 14.01
N TYR A 91 8.17 -8.21 14.52
CA TYR A 91 7.80 -7.87 15.90
C TYR A 91 6.29 -8.05 16.13
N ILE A 92 5.48 -7.60 15.17
CA ILE A 92 4.02 -7.77 15.24
C ILE A 92 3.64 -9.25 15.18
N LEU A 93 4.22 -10.02 14.27
CA LEU A 93 3.92 -11.44 14.12
C LEU A 93 4.29 -12.27 15.35
N LYS A 94 5.38 -11.93 16.02
CA LYS A 94 5.85 -12.61 17.24
C LYS A 94 5.10 -12.17 18.49
N SER A 95 4.35 -11.07 18.44
CA SER A 95 3.58 -10.57 19.56
C SER A 95 2.31 -11.40 19.80
N SER A 96 1.76 -11.31 21.01
CA SER A 96 0.46 -11.88 21.37
C SER A 96 -0.47 -10.78 21.87
N GLY A 97 -1.79 -10.96 21.67
CA GLY A 97 -2.74 -9.93 22.04
C GLY A 97 -2.51 -8.63 21.27
N ILE A 98 -2.62 -7.51 21.96
CA ILE A 98 -2.31 -6.19 21.40
C ILE A 98 -0.80 -5.98 21.47
N PRO A 99 -0.09 -5.73 20.35
CA PRO A 99 1.34 -5.46 20.39
C PRO A 99 1.65 -4.23 21.22
N THR A 100 2.65 -4.31 22.08
CA THR A 100 3.07 -3.23 22.96
C THR A 100 4.52 -2.82 22.73
N CYS A 101 4.78 -1.54 22.90
CA CYS A 101 6.12 -0.97 22.77
C CYS A 101 7.03 -1.46 23.89
N ASP A 102 8.23 -1.90 23.55
CA ASP A 102 9.25 -2.36 24.50
C ASP A 102 9.88 -1.22 25.32
N GLU A 103 9.70 0.04 24.92
CA GLU A 103 10.22 1.21 25.63
C GLU A 103 9.20 1.86 26.54
N CYS A 104 7.98 2.10 26.06
CA CYS A 104 6.99 2.88 26.83
C CYS A 104 5.71 2.11 27.17
N GLY A 105 5.56 0.86 26.68
CA GLY A 105 4.37 0.06 26.92
C GLY A 105 3.13 0.50 26.13
N GLY A 106 3.22 1.52 25.27
CA GLY A 106 2.13 1.97 24.44
C GLY A 106 1.74 0.94 23.38
N SER A 107 0.51 1.01 22.88
CA SER A 107 0.05 0.10 21.80
C SER A 107 0.72 0.46 20.47
N ILE A 108 1.01 -0.54 19.68
CA ILE A 108 1.61 -0.39 18.34
C ILE A 108 0.51 -0.53 17.30
N LYS A 109 0.49 0.38 16.32
CA LYS A 109 -0.44 0.31 15.18
C LYS A 109 0.33 0.18 13.87
N PRO A 110 -0.07 -0.76 12.99
CA PRO A 110 0.49 -0.83 11.63
C PRO A 110 0.21 0.45 10.85
N ASP A 111 1.20 0.91 10.10
CA ASP A 111 1.05 2.00 9.13
C ASP A 111 0.37 1.48 7.85
N VAL A 112 -0.82 0.93 8.03
CA VAL A 112 -1.70 0.43 6.98
C VAL A 112 -2.99 1.21 7.07
N VAL A 113 -3.41 1.79 5.95
CA VAL A 113 -4.67 2.54 5.88
C VAL A 113 -5.83 1.56 5.97
N LEU A 114 -6.59 1.67 7.06
CA LEU A 114 -7.81 0.87 7.27
C LEU A 114 -8.99 1.52 6.56
N TYR A 115 -10.04 0.74 6.30
CA TYR A 115 -11.32 1.32 5.89
C TYR A 115 -11.76 2.38 6.90
N GLU A 116 -12.38 3.45 6.45
CA GLU A 116 -12.75 4.65 7.22
C GLU A 116 -11.58 5.59 7.52
N GLU A 117 -10.34 5.22 7.22
CA GLU A 117 -9.17 6.10 7.39
C GLU A 117 -8.83 6.82 6.09
N GLY A 118 -8.31 8.04 6.21
CA GLY A 118 -7.80 8.79 5.06
C GLY A 118 -6.39 8.34 4.66
N LEU A 119 -6.06 8.55 3.38
CA LEU A 119 -4.71 8.35 2.87
C LEU A 119 -3.78 9.48 3.31
N ASP A 120 -2.48 9.21 3.34
CA ASP A 120 -1.47 10.24 3.61
C ASP A 120 -1.51 11.32 2.53
N GLN A 121 -1.65 12.58 2.96
CA GLN A 121 -1.81 13.71 2.04
C GLN A 121 -0.59 13.89 1.13
N GLN A 122 0.62 13.78 1.66
CA GLN A 122 1.83 13.92 0.86
C GLN A 122 1.95 12.83 -0.20
N THR A 123 1.63 11.59 0.15
CA THR A 123 1.63 10.48 -0.79
C THR A 123 0.63 10.70 -1.92
N LEU A 124 -0.57 11.20 -1.60
CA LEU A 124 -1.58 11.55 -2.61
C LEU A 124 -1.09 12.66 -3.54
N GLU A 125 -0.53 13.72 -3.00
CA GLU A 125 0.00 14.83 -3.79
C GLU A 125 1.12 14.38 -4.72
N ASP A 126 2.05 13.57 -4.23
CA ASP A 126 3.12 13.00 -5.04
C ASP A 126 2.57 12.10 -6.14
N ALA A 127 1.57 11.27 -5.84
CA ALA A 127 0.93 10.42 -6.84
C ALA A 127 0.26 11.25 -7.94
N VAL A 128 -0.48 12.29 -7.58
CA VAL A 128 -1.09 13.22 -8.53
C VAL A 128 -0.02 13.87 -9.41
N TYR A 129 1.08 14.30 -8.82
CA TYR A 129 2.19 14.90 -9.56
C TYR A 129 2.74 13.94 -10.63
N TYR A 130 3.10 12.72 -10.25
CA TYR A 130 3.67 11.76 -11.20
C TYR A 130 2.68 11.32 -12.27
N ILE A 131 1.42 11.10 -11.90
CA ILE A 131 0.37 10.72 -12.86
C ILE A 131 0.10 11.84 -13.86
N SER A 132 -0.01 13.08 -13.40
CA SER A 132 -0.32 14.22 -14.28
C SER A 132 0.83 14.60 -15.22
N HIS A 133 2.07 14.26 -14.87
CA HIS A 133 3.27 14.57 -15.67
C HIS A 133 3.76 13.36 -16.50
N ALA A 134 3.11 12.21 -16.39
CA ALA A 134 3.53 11.03 -17.13
C ALA A 134 3.17 11.12 -18.62
N ASP A 135 4.07 10.70 -19.49
CA ASP A 135 3.79 10.52 -20.92
C ASP A 135 2.90 9.30 -21.16
N MET A 136 3.11 8.25 -20.37
CA MET A 136 2.35 7.01 -20.40
C MET A 136 1.97 6.62 -18.99
N LEU A 137 0.71 6.22 -18.80
CA LEU A 137 0.23 5.63 -17.55
C LEU A 137 -0.11 4.15 -17.79
N ILE A 138 0.51 3.28 -17.04
CA ILE A 138 0.23 1.85 -17.04
C ILE A 138 -0.48 1.51 -15.72
N ILE A 139 -1.65 0.91 -15.83
CA ILE A 139 -2.43 0.45 -14.68
C ILE A 139 -2.50 -1.07 -14.73
N GLY A 140 -2.09 -1.73 -13.66
CA GLY A 140 -2.04 -3.18 -13.61
C GLY A 140 -2.60 -3.77 -12.33
N GLY A 141 -3.32 -4.89 -12.45
CA GLY A 141 -3.73 -5.70 -11.32
C GLY A 141 -4.70 -5.04 -10.34
N THR A 142 -5.54 -4.11 -10.80
CA THR A 142 -6.53 -3.44 -9.94
C THR A 142 -7.91 -3.43 -10.59
N SER A 143 -8.95 -3.58 -9.77
CA SER A 143 -10.33 -3.47 -10.22
C SER A 143 -10.76 -2.03 -10.50
N LEU A 144 -9.98 -1.04 -10.06
CA LEU A 144 -10.33 0.39 -10.10
C LEU A 144 -11.64 0.72 -9.37
N ALA A 145 -11.94 -0.03 -8.30
CA ALA A 145 -13.16 0.12 -7.53
C ALA A 145 -12.94 0.75 -6.14
N VAL A 146 -11.70 0.78 -5.64
CA VAL A 146 -11.38 1.30 -4.31
C VAL A 146 -10.99 2.77 -4.41
N TYR A 147 -11.79 3.64 -3.81
CA TYR A 147 -11.55 5.07 -3.74
C TYR A 147 -10.89 5.46 -2.40
N PRO A 148 -10.08 6.53 -2.35
CA PRO A 148 -9.82 7.51 -3.42
C PRO A 148 -8.77 7.06 -4.47
N ALA A 149 -8.09 5.93 -4.27
CA ALA A 149 -7.03 5.48 -5.15
C ALA A 149 -7.48 5.34 -6.62
N ALA A 150 -8.67 4.78 -6.86
CA ALA A 150 -9.23 4.63 -8.21
C ALA A 150 -9.45 5.98 -8.92
N GLY A 151 -9.71 7.05 -8.18
CA GLY A 151 -9.91 8.39 -8.72
C GLY A 151 -8.64 9.08 -9.20
N LEU A 152 -7.46 8.58 -8.85
CA LEU A 152 -6.19 9.18 -9.26
C LEU A 152 -5.97 9.15 -10.78
N ILE A 153 -6.56 8.20 -11.48
CA ILE A 153 -6.47 8.09 -12.94
C ILE A 153 -7.00 9.35 -13.64
N ASP A 154 -7.96 10.05 -13.05
CA ASP A 154 -8.55 11.26 -13.63
C ASP A 154 -7.56 12.42 -13.73
N TYR A 155 -6.45 12.37 -13.04
CA TYR A 155 -5.38 13.36 -13.15
C TYR A 155 -4.43 13.11 -14.32
N TYR A 156 -4.53 11.95 -14.99
CA TYR A 156 -3.72 11.66 -16.16
C TYR A 156 -4.16 12.52 -17.35
N ARG A 157 -3.21 13.22 -17.94
CA ARG A 157 -3.44 14.21 -19.02
C ARG A 157 -2.90 13.75 -20.38
N GLY A 158 -2.26 12.60 -20.44
CA GLY A 158 -1.69 12.05 -21.66
C GLY A 158 -2.70 11.25 -22.46
N ASN A 159 -2.22 10.66 -23.55
CA ASN A 159 -3.01 9.85 -24.48
C ASN A 159 -2.50 8.40 -24.63
N LYS A 160 -1.70 7.95 -23.69
CA LYS A 160 -1.12 6.59 -23.67
C LYS A 160 -1.48 5.89 -22.37
N LEU A 161 -2.72 5.48 -22.27
CA LEU A 161 -3.24 4.71 -21.12
C LEU A 161 -3.21 3.24 -21.45
N VAL A 162 -2.52 2.45 -20.64
CA VAL A 162 -2.42 0.99 -20.77
C VAL A 162 -3.06 0.34 -19.55
N LEU A 163 -4.00 -0.58 -19.77
CA LEU A 163 -4.62 -1.38 -18.74
C LEU A 163 -4.18 -2.84 -18.87
N ILE A 164 -3.64 -3.40 -17.80
CA ILE A 164 -3.23 -4.80 -17.71
C ILE A 164 -3.96 -5.41 -16.52
N ASN A 165 -5.06 -6.12 -16.78
CA ASN A 165 -5.87 -6.73 -15.74
C ASN A 165 -6.49 -8.05 -16.21
N LYS A 166 -6.74 -8.96 -15.26
CA LYS A 166 -7.37 -10.25 -15.56
C LYS A 166 -8.86 -10.09 -15.90
N SER A 167 -9.53 -9.17 -15.23
CA SER A 167 -10.95 -8.89 -15.39
C SER A 167 -11.16 -7.54 -16.07
N THR A 168 -12.32 -7.33 -16.65
CA THR A 168 -12.73 -6.01 -17.16
C THR A 168 -12.82 -5.00 -16.04
N THR A 169 -12.55 -3.75 -16.36
CA THR A 169 -12.63 -2.62 -15.44
C THR A 169 -13.58 -1.55 -15.98
N PRO A 170 -14.08 -0.63 -15.11
CA PRO A 170 -14.93 0.47 -15.58
C PRO A 170 -14.25 1.42 -16.58
N LEU A 171 -12.92 1.33 -16.73
CA LEU A 171 -12.12 2.24 -17.55
C LEU A 171 -11.54 1.57 -18.81
N ASP A 172 -11.95 0.35 -19.14
CA ASP A 172 -11.43 -0.37 -20.31
C ASP A 172 -11.61 0.41 -21.62
N ASN A 173 -12.67 1.20 -21.72
CA ASN A 173 -12.96 2.04 -22.89
C ASN A 173 -12.08 3.31 -22.98
N ARG A 174 -11.25 3.60 -21.97
CA ARG A 174 -10.33 4.75 -21.95
C ARG A 174 -8.89 4.37 -22.32
N ALA A 175 -8.59 3.07 -22.36
CA ALA A 175 -7.26 2.53 -22.63
C ALA A 175 -6.99 2.37 -24.14
#